data_ad1ebe682fbc0f82a8a3789f8f316409
#
_entry.id   ad1ebe682fbc0f82a8a3789f8f316409
#
_cell.length_a   1.000
_cell.length_b   1.000
_cell.length_c   1.000
_cell.angle_alpha   90.00
_cell.angle_beta   90.00
_cell.angle_gamma   90.00
#
_symmetry.space_group_name_H-M   'P 1'
#
loop_
_entity.id
_entity.type
_entity.pdbx_description
1 polymer ?
#
loop_
_entity_poly.entity_id
_entity_poly.type
_entity_poly.pdbx_seq_one_letter_code
_entity_poly.pdbx_strand_id
1 'polypeptide(L)'
;LPMLVKGREQAFFVHTAGSMPMDIWKGYLSHYGVFYPMQTFSKQRAVDFATVPFFVEAGGETELKMLKELAGKLSPKVYEATSEQRKYLHIAAVFACNFANHMYALSARILQKHHIPIEVMLSLIDETAKKVHELPPAKAQTGPAIRYDENVINRHLDLLADVPDMQELYEKIS
;
A
#
# COMPACT_ATOMS: atom_id res chain seq x y z
N LEU A 1 25.19 -4.64 -5.20
CA LEU A 1 25.24 -3.45 -6.10
C LEU A 1 26.50 -3.46 -6.98
N PRO A 2 27.73 -3.62 -6.49
CA PRO A 2 28.94 -3.55 -7.33
C PRO A 2 28.92 -4.45 -8.58
N MET A 3 28.38 -5.67 -8.46
CA MET A 3 28.27 -6.60 -9.59
C MET A 3 27.26 -6.14 -10.65
N LEU A 4 26.20 -5.43 -10.27
CA LEU A 4 25.16 -4.94 -11.20
C LEU A 4 25.67 -3.77 -12.04
N VAL A 5 26.53 -2.93 -11.48
CA VAL A 5 26.97 -1.69 -12.11
C VAL A 5 28.32 -1.81 -12.83
N LYS A 6 29.08 -2.88 -12.60
CA LYS A 6 30.40 -3.11 -13.19
C LYS A 6 30.36 -3.04 -14.72
N GLY A 7 31.14 -2.11 -15.29
CA GLY A 7 31.20 -1.83 -16.73
C GLY A 7 29.99 -1.05 -17.27
N ARG A 8 29.13 -0.51 -16.39
CA ARG A 8 27.92 0.24 -16.74
C ARG A 8 27.80 1.55 -15.94
N GLU A 9 28.89 2.10 -15.45
CA GLU A 9 28.97 3.22 -14.52
C GLU A 9 28.34 4.50 -15.10
N GLN A 10 28.24 4.59 -16.42
CA GLN A 10 27.62 5.70 -17.16
C GLN A 10 26.13 5.45 -17.49
N ALA A 11 25.60 4.28 -17.19
CA ALA A 11 24.19 4.00 -17.45
C ALA A 11 23.30 4.63 -16.37
N PHE A 12 22.09 5.00 -16.76
CA PHE A 12 21.08 5.51 -15.83
C PHE A 12 20.34 4.33 -15.17
N PHE A 13 20.56 4.17 -13.88
CA PHE A 13 19.92 3.13 -13.08
C PHE A 13 18.82 3.71 -12.19
N VAL A 14 17.71 3.01 -12.13
CA VAL A 14 16.61 3.32 -11.23
C VAL A 14 16.18 2.09 -10.44
N HIS A 15 15.67 2.30 -9.24
CA HIS A 15 14.93 1.26 -8.52
C HIS A 15 13.45 1.64 -8.38
N THR A 16 12.61 0.64 -8.10
CA THR A 16 11.16 0.81 -7.97
C THR A 16 10.65 0.57 -6.54
N ALA A 17 11.55 0.58 -5.56
CA ALA A 17 11.21 0.27 -4.18
C ALA A 17 10.69 1.50 -3.42
N GLY A 18 9.56 1.34 -2.71
CA GLY A 18 8.99 2.39 -1.88
C GLY A 18 9.81 2.74 -0.64
N SER A 19 10.44 1.74 -0.01
CA SER A 19 11.16 1.90 1.26
C SER A 19 12.66 2.17 1.14
N MET A 20 13.28 1.93 -0.04
CA MET A 20 14.71 2.09 -0.23
C MET A 20 15.06 3.56 -0.58
N PRO A 21 16.10 4.15 0.04
CA PRO A 21 16.55 5.49 -0.34
C PRO A 21 17.23 5.47 -1.71
N MET A 22 17.15 6.59 -2.42
CA MET A 22 17.84 6.77 -3.69
C MET A 22 19.36 6.65 -3.54
N ASP A 23 19.90 7.07 -2.42
CA ASP A 23 21.33 7.11 -2.10
C ASP A 23 22.02 5.73 -2.06
N ILE A 24 21.27 4.62 -2.19
CA ILE A 24 21.91 3.30 -2.37
C ILE A 24 22.82 3.24 -3.58
N TRP A 25 22.61 4.11 -4.57
CA TRP A 25 23.41 4.20 -5.79
C TRP A 25 24.64 5.11 -5.66
N LYS A 26 24.67 5.93 -4.60
CA LYS A 26 25.71 6.94 -4.38
C LYS A 26 27.10 6.29 -4.26
N GLY A 27 28.05 6.80 -5.01
CA GLY A 27 29.42 6.25 -5.07
C GLY A 27 29.58 5.07 -6.03
N TYR A 28 28.51 4.56 -6.63
CA TYR A 28 28.55 3.50 -7.66
C TYR A 28 28.21 4.00 -9.06
N LEU A 29 27.34 5.01 -9.15
CA LEU A 29 26.79 5.51 -10.40
C LEU A 29 26.80 7.04 -10.44
N SER A 30 26.97 7.60 -11.64
CA SER A 30 26.81 9.04 -11.89
C SER A 30 25.37 9.41 -12.16
N HIS A 31 24.59 8.50 -12.77
CA HIS A 31 23.20 8.73 -13.16
C HIS A 31 22.29 7.69 -12.49
N TYR A 32 21.48 8.15 -11.57
CA TYR A 32 20.59 7.25 -10.81
C TYR A 32 19.33 7.97 -10.34
N GLY A 33 18.32 7.17 -10.00
CA GLY A 33 17.06 7.68 -9.51
C GLY A 33 16.12 6.60 -8.98
N VAL A 34 14.89 7.01 -8.79
CA VAL A 34 13.78 6.15 -8.37
C VAL A 34 12.61 6.34 -9.32
N PHE A 35 12.00 5.24 -9.70
CA PHE A 35 10.80 5.20 -10.53
C PHE A 35 9.77 4.29 -9.84
N TYR A 36 8.98 4.86 -8.94
CA TYR A 36 8.12 4.12 -8.03
C TYR A 36 6.65 4.16 -8.47
N PRO A 37 6.14 3.12 -9.13
CA PRO A 37 4.70 2.98 -9.37
C PRO A 37 4.03 2.56 -8.05
N MET A 38 3.11 3.39 -7.55
CA MET A 38 2.41 3.14 -6.30
C MET A 38 1.17 2.28 -6.55
N GLN A 39 1.39 0.96 -6.58
CA GLN A 39 0.34 -0.02 -6.83
C GLN A 39 0.66 -1.35 -6.15
N THR A 40 -0.38 -2.14 -5.89
CA THR A 40 -0.25 -3.56 -5.51
C THR A 40 -0.20 -4.41 -6.78
N PHE A 41 0.96 -5.04 -7.04
CA PHE A 41 1.15 -5.88 -8.21
C PHE A 41 0.98 -7.36 -7.87
N SER A 42 0.23 -8.07 -8.69
CA SER A 42 0.16 -9.53 -8.66
C SER A 42 0.36 -10.10 -10.07
N LYS A 43 0.96 -11.29 -10.16
CA LYS A 43 1.27 -11.92 -11.45
C LYS A 43 0.02 -12.25 -12.28
N GLN A 44 -1.12 -12.44 -11.61
CA GLN A 44 -2.36 -12.91 -12.23
C GLN A 44 -3.29 -11.76 -12.68
N ARG A 45 -2.98 -10.51 -12.35
CA ARG A 45 -3.82 -9.35 -12.69
C ARG A 45 -3.07 -8.37 -13.58
N ALA A 46 -3.66 -8.08 -14.72
CA ALA A 46 -3.23 -6.94 -15.53
C ALA A 46 -3.51 -5.63 -14.77
N VAL A 47 -2.58 -4.68 -14.87
CA VAL A 47 -2.70 -3.36 -14.26
C VAL A 47 -2.85 -2.33 -15.37
N ASP A 48 -3.88 -1.50 -15.26
CA ASP A 48 -4.01 -0.31 -16.09
C ASP A 48 -3.11 0.80 -15.53
N PHE A 49 -1.95 0.97 -16.14
CA PHE A 49 -0.97 1.96 -15.73
C PHE A 49 -1.48 3.40 -15.78
N ALA A 50 -2.47 3.72 -16.62
CA ALA A 50 -3.07 5.05 -16.68
C ALA A 50 -3.70 5.48 -15.34
N THR A 51 -4.06 4.54 -14.49
CA THR A 51 -4.64 4.80 -13.17
C THR A 51 -3.59 4.89 -12.06
N VAL A 52 -2.34 4.43 -12.29
CA VAL A 52 -1.29 4.30 -11.28
C VAL A 52 -0.55 5.62 -11.06
N PRO A 53 -0.44 6.12 -9.82
CA PRO A 53 0.47 7.22 -9.51
C PRO A 53 1.93 6.76 -9.59
N PHE A 54 2.77 7.56 -10.26
CA PHE A 54 4.21 7.36 -10.29
C PHE A 54 4.90 8.42 -9.44
N PHE A 55 5.77 7.98 -8.55
CA PHE A 55 6.63 8.86 -7.77
C PHE A 55 8.06 8.74 -8.27
N VAL A 56 8.67 9.88 -8.63
CA VAL A 56 10.01 9.92 -9.20
C VAL A 56 10.96 10.75 -8.34
N GLU A 57 12.22 10.33 -8.32
CA GLU A 57 13.33 11.03 -7.64
C GLU A 57 14.59 10.80 -8.47
N ALA A 58 15.45 11.79 -8.61
CA ALA A 58 16.73 11.65 -9.33
C ALA A 58 17.82 12.51 -8.72
N GLY A 59 19.08 12.15 -9.00
CA GLY A 59 20.25 12.88 -8.54
C GLY A 59 20.54 14.17 -9.31
N GLY A 60 19.93 14.37 -10.49
CA GLY A 60 20.08 15.53 -11.35
C GLY A 60 18.79 15.92 -12.06
N GLU A 61 18.74 17.17 -12.55
CA GLU A 61 17.55 17.71 -13.25
C GLU A 61 17.28 16.98 -14.58
N THR A 62 18.32 16.60 -15.30
CA THR A 62 18.21 15.89 -16.58
C THR A 62 17.56 14.53 -16.37
N GLU A 63 18.04 13.76 -15.40
CA GLU A 63 17.51 12.46 -15.02
C GLU A 63 16.06 12.57 -14.53
N LEU A 64 15.77 13.59 -13.72
CA LEU A 64 14.42 13.83 -13.21
C LEU A 64 13.43 14.11 -14.36
N LYS A 65 13.86 14.93 -15.34
CA LYS A 65 13.06 15.21 -16.54
C LYS A 65 12.80 13.93 -17.35
N MET A 66 13.83 13.11 -17.54
CA MET A 66 13.68 11.82 -18.26
C MET A 66 12.69 10.89 -17.55
N LEU A 67 12.75 10.80 -16.21
CA LEU A 67 11.82 9.97 -15.42
C LEU A 67 10.39 10.49 -15.51
N LYS A 68 10.19 11.81 -15.44
CA LYS A 68 8.85 12.41 -15.61
C LYS A 68 8.27 12.14 -17.00
N GLU A 69 9.08 12.29 -18.04
CA GLU A 69 8.65 12.01 -19.41
C GLU A 69 8.30 10.53 -19.59
N LEU A 70 9.10 9.62 -19.04
CA LEU A 70 8.81 8.19 -19.08
C LEU A 70 7.53 7.85 -18.31
N ALA A 71 7.36 8.36 -17.09
CA ALA A 71 6.16 8.14 -16.30
C ALA A 71 4.92 8.72 -16.96
N GLY A 72 5.04 9.91 -17.57
CA GLY A 72 3.95 10.59 -18.29
C GLY A 72 3.43 9.83 -19.52
N LYS A 73 4.27 8.95 -20.12
CA LYS A 73 3.82 8.04 -21.18
C LYS A 73 2.97 6.87 -20.65
N LEU A 74 3.08 6.57 -19.36
CA LEU A 74 2.37 5.46 -18.71
C LEU A 74 1.14 5.95 -17.95
N SER A 75 1.22 7.12 -17.30
CA SER A 75 0.16 7.66 -16.46
C SER A 75 0.18 9.19 -16.44
N PRO A 76 -0.98 9.85 -16.42
CA PRO A 76 -1.07 11.30 -16.16
C PRO A 76 -0.74 11.69 -14.70
N LYS A 77 -0.63 10.71 -13.79
CA LYS A 77 -0.42 10.91 -12.34
C LYS A 77 1.06 10.79 -12.00
N VAL A 78 1.85 11.80 -12.29
CA VAL A 78 3.30 11.83 -12.02
C VAL A 78 3.63 12.85 -10.96
N TYR A 79 4.32 12.43 -9.90
CA TYR A 79 4.68 13.23 -8.75
C TYR A 79 6.16 13.11 -8.44
N GLU A 80 6.76 14.18 -7.94
CA GLU A 80 8.07 14.11 -7.30
C GLU A 80 7.90 13.74 -5.83
N ALA A 81 8.79 12.89 -5.34
CA ALA A 81 8.85 12.58 -3.91
C ALA A 81 10.26 12.22 -3.50
N THR A 82 10.76 12.86 -2.46
CA THR A 82 12.04 12.51 -1.85
C THR A 82 12.01 11.09 -1.27
N SER A 83 13.19 10.52 -1.06
CA SER A 83 13.33 9.22 -0.40
C SER A 83 12.63 9.18 0.97
N GLU A 84 12.64 10.29 1.71
CA GLU A 84 11.93 10.38 2.99
C GLU A 84 10.42 10.38 2.80
N GLN A 85 9.88 11.23 1.94
CA GLN A 85 8.45 11.26 1.63
C GLN A 85 7.96 9.90 1.13
N ARG A 86 8.76 9.21 0.31
CA ARG A 86 8.40 7.89 -0.22
C ARG A 86 8.30 6.82 0.86
N LYS A 87 9.08 6.89 1.95
CA LYS A 87 8.92 5.99 3.11
C LYS A 87 7.54 6.15 3.74
N TYR A 88 7.08 7.39 3.94
CA TYR A 88 5.74 7.65 4.49
C TYR A 88 4.63 7.24 3.53
N LEU A 89 4.78 7.48 2.23
CA LEU A 89 3.87 6.96 1.21
C LEU A 89 3.76 5.43 1.27
N HIS A 90 4.90 4.75 1.43
CA HIS A 90 4.92 3.29 1.52
C HIS A 90 4.23 2.79 2.81
N ILE A 91 4.50 3.42 3.97
CA ILE A 91 3.80 3.08 5.23
C ILE A 91 2.29 3.31 5.09
N ALA A 92 1.88 4.44 4.53
CA ALA A 92 0.46 4.72 4.29
C ALA A 92 -0.19 3.65 3.39
N ALA A 93 0.50 3.21 2.34
CA ALA A 93 0.03 2.13 1.45
C ALA A 93 -0.07 0.78 2.19
N VAL A 94 0.83 0.49 3.13
CA VAL A 94 0.74 -0.72 3.98
C VAL A 94 -0.55 -0.69 4.79
N PHE A 95 -0.88 0.42 5.44
CA PHE A 95 -2.14 0.57 6.18
C PHE A 95 -3.36 0.45 5.25
N ALA A 96 -3.37 1.20 4.16
CA ALA A 96 -4.54 1.29 3.28
C ALA A 96 -4.80 0.01 2.46
N CYS A 97 -3.78 -0.79 2.18
CA CYS A 97 -3.88 -1.95 1.30
C CYS A 97 -3.50 -3.26 1.99
N ASN A 98 -2.28 -3.36 2.54
CA ASN A 98 -1.80 -4.64 3.08
C ASN A 98 -2.54 -5.04 4.35
N PHE A 99 -2.72 -4.10 5.30
CA PHE A 99 -3.48 -4.38 6.51
C PHE A 99 -4.96 -4.56 6.22
N ALA A 100 -5.55 -3.76 5.32
CA ALA A 100 -6.93 -3.98 4.88
C ALA A 100 -7.12 -5.40 4.32
N ASN A 101 -6.21 -5.85 3.43
CA ASN A 101 -6.26 -7.22 2.92
C ASN A 101 -6.07 -8.28 4.02
N HIS A 102 -5.23 -8.00 5.02
CA HIS A 102 -5.11 -8.89 6.17
C HIS A 102 -6.41 -8.99 6.96
N MET A 103 -7.15 -7.88 7.17
CA MET A 103 -8.47 -7.90 7.80
C MET A 103 -9.46 -8.75 7.00
N TYR A 104 -9.41 -8.72 5.66
CA TYR A 104 -10.23 -9.60 4.82
C TYR A 104 -9.87 -11.09 5.03
N ALA A 105 -8.58 -11.41 5.17
CA ALA A 105 -8.15 -12.78 5.46
C ALA A 105 -8.65 -13.27 6.83
N LEU A 106 -8.61 -12.42 7.86
CA LEU A 106 -9.15 -12.72 9.18
C LEU A 106 -10.68 -12.93 9.13
N SER A 107 -11.39 -12.05 8.43
CA SER A 107 -12.83 -12.19 8.20
C SER A 107 -13.16 -13.52 7.51
N ALA A 108 -12.41 -13.89 6.47
CA ALA A 108 -12.59 -15.16 5.78
C ALA A 108 -12.39 -16.36 6.72
N ARG A 109 -11.40 -16.33 7.63
CA ARG A 109 -11.17 -17.39 8.63
C ARG A 109 -12.35 -17.53 9.61
N ILE A 110 -12.93 -16.42 10.09
CA ILE A 110 -14.12 -16.44 10.95
C ILE A 110 -15.27 -17.10 10.20
N LEU A 111 -15.57 -16.65 8.99
CA LEU A 111 -16.70 -17.17 8.20
C LEU A 111 -16.53 -18.65 7.87
N GLN A 112 -15.32 -19.07 7.48
CA GLN A 112 -15.00 -20.47 7.17
C GLN A 112 -15.29 -21.40 8.34
N LYS A 113 -14.96 -20.97 9.57
CA LYS A 113 -15.27 -21.74 10.80
C LYS A 113 -16.76 -21.99 10.98
N HIS A 114 -17.58 -21.10 10.46
CA HIS A 114 -19.04 -21.18 10.54
C HIS A 114 -19.71 -21.62 9.21
N HIS A 115 -18.93 -22.16 8.27
CA HIS A 115 -19.42 -22.63 6.96
C HIS A 115 -20.14 -21.54 6.14
N ILE A 116 -19.71 -20.29 6.28
CA ILE A 116 -20.23 -19.14 5.52
C ILE A 116 -19.18 -18.75 4.46
N PRO A 117 -19.56 -18.62 3.19
CA PRO A 117 -18.62 -18.24 2.13
C PRO A 117 -18.24 -16.76 2.24
N ILE A 118 -16.96 -16.42 1.95
CA ILE A 118 -16.46 -15.05 2.01
C ILE A 118 -17.16 -14.10 1.03
N GLU A 119 -17.73 -14.64 -0.04
CA GLU A 119 -18.44 -13.91 -1.09
C GLU A 119 -19.59 -13.05 -0.52
N VAL A 120 -20.18 -13.43 0.61
CA VAL A 120 -21.23 -12.63 1.25
C VAL A 120 -20.73 -11.27 1.74
N MET A 121 -19.43 -11.11 1.91
CA MET A 121 -18.80 -9.87 2.38
C MET A 121 -18.37 -8.93 1.23
N LEU A 122 -18.34 -9.40 -0.03
CA LEU A 122 -17.74 -8.64 -1.12
C LEU A 122 -18.43 -7.29 -1.34
N SER A 123 -19.76 -7.25 -1.30
CA SER A 123 -20.49 -5.98 -1.45
C SER A 123 -20.22 -4.99 -0.33
N LEU A 124 -20.01 -5.47 0.91
CA LEU A 124 -19.68 -4.63 2.06
C LEU A 124 -18.24 -4.11 1.97
N ILE A 125 -17.32 -4.93 1.50
CA ILE A 125 -15.93 -4.54 1.24
C ILE A 125 -15.89 -3.42 0.19
N ASP A 126 -16.60 -3.61 -0.93
CA ASP A 126 -16.68 -2.62 -2.01
C ASP A 126 -17.30 -1.31 -1.53
N GLU A 127 -18.37 -1.38 -0.74
CA GLU A 127 -19.02 -0.19 -0.18
C GLU A 127 -18.07 0.58 0.76
N THR A 128 -17.31 -0.13 1.60
CA THR A 128 -16.33 0.47 2.49
C THR A 128 -15.22 1.19 1.71
N ALA A 129 -14.73 0.57 0.63
CA ALA A 129 -13.74 1.18 -0.26
C ALA A 129 -14.31 2.38 -1.05
N LYS A 130 -15.57 2.32 -1.50
CA LYS A 130 -16.22 3.43 -2.21
C LYS A 130 -16.42 4.66 -1.33
N LYS A 131 -16.80 4.48 -0.07
CA LYS A 131 -17.03 5.60 0.86
C LYS A 131 -15.83 6.52 1.03
N VAL A 132 -14.61 6.02 0.97
CA VAL A 132 -13.41 6.87 1.11
C VAL A 132 -13.13 7.74 -0.12
N HIS A 133 -13.82 7.53 -1.24
CA HIS A 133 -13.80 8.44 -2.39
C HIS A 133 -14.73 9.66 -2.20
N GLU A 134 -15.74 9.54 -1.34
CA GLU A 134 -16.77 10.57 -1.14
C GLU A 134 -16.61 11.29 0.20
N LEU A 135 -16.11 10.59 1.22
CA LEU A 135 -15.98 11.07 2.58
C LEU A 135 -14.56 10.89 3.12
N PRO A 136 -14.05 11.80 3.95
CA PRO A 136 -12.83 11.55 4.71
C PRO A 136 -12.95 10.25 5.52
N PRO A 137 -11.92 9.39 5.56
CA PRO A 137 -11.98 8.09 6.24
C PRO A 137 -12.49 8.15 7.69
N ALA A 138 -12.08 9.15 8.46
CA ALA A 138 -12.54 9.35 9.84
C ALA A 138 -14.06 9.62 9.94
N LYS A 139 -14.66 10.21 8.91
CA LYS A 139 -16.13 10.44 8.85
C LYS A 139 -16.89 9.25 8.27
N ALA A 140 -16.22 8.41 7.51
CA ALA A 140 -16.80 7.19 6.95
C ALA A 140 -16.81 6.02 7.95
N GLN A 141 -16.12 6.16 9.09
CA GLN A 141 -16.00 5.13 10.11
C GLN A 141 -17.37 4.76 10.70
N THR A 142 -17.61 3.46 10.83
CA THR A 142 -18.81 2.86 11.43
C THR A 142 -18.40 1.73 12.39
N GLY A 143 -19.38 1.14 13.05
CA GLY A 143 -19.13 -0.01 13.92
C GLY A 143 -19.28 0.29 15.42
N PRO A 144 -19.14 -0.72 16.29
CA PRO A 144 -19.34 -0.57 17.73
C PRO A 144 -18.28 0.33 18.39
N ALA A 145 -17.03 0.31 17.93
CA ALA A 145 -15.96 1.12 18.48
C ALA A 145 -16.26 2.64 18.42
N ILE A 146 -16.65 3.16 17.26
CA ILE A 146 -16.98 4.59 17.11
C ILE A 146 -18.19 5.04 17.93
N ARG A 147 -19.06 4.10 18.32
CA ARG A 147 -20.25 4.37 19.16
C ARG A 147 -20.01 4.08 20.63
N TYR A 148 -18.81 3.66 21.02
CA TYR A 148 -18.48 3.21 22.38
C TYR A 148 -19.43 2.14 22.91
N ASP A 149 -19.83 1.17 22.05
CA ASP A 149 -20.74 0.09 22.41
C ASP A 149 -19.98 -1.08 23.07
N GLU A 150 -19.59 -0.88 24.32
CA GLU A 150 -18.83 -1.85 25.11
C GLU A 150 -19.52 -3.21 25.19
N ASN A 151 -20.86 -3.24 25.25
CA ASN A 151 -21.60 -4.49 25.31
C ASN A 151 -21.41 -5.35 24.05
N VAL A 152 -21.38 -4.72 22.88
CA VAL A 152 -21.13 -5.42 21.62
C VAL A 152 -19.65 -5.81 21.52
N ILE A 153 -18.72 -4.93 21.91
CA ILE A 153 -17.29 -5.20 21.91
C ILE A 153 -16.98 -6.42 22.78
N ASN A 154 -17.47 -6.46 24.03
CA ASN A 154 -17.24 -7.57 24.97
C ASN A 154 -17.79 -8.89 24.42
N ARG A 155 -19.02 -8.90 23.84
CA ARG A 155 -19.54 -10.11 23.19
C ARG A 155 -18.68 -10.59 22.03
N HIS A 156 -18.10 -9.69 21.25
CA HIS A 156 -17.19 -10.07 20.16
C HIS A 156 -15.89 -10.64 20.71
N LEU A 157 -15.36 -10.09 21.79
CA LEU A 157 -14.17 -10.64 22.48
C LEU A 157 -14.44 -12.05 23.02
N ASP A 158 -15.61 -12.29 23.62
CA ASP A 158 -16.02 -13.62 24.07
C ASP A 158 -16.11 -14.63 22.92
N LEU A 159 -16.66 -14.22 21.78
CA LEU A 159 -16.74 -15.06 20.57
C LEU A 159 -15.37 -15.39 19.96
N LEU A 160 -14.35 -14.58 20.24
CA LEU A 160 -12.97 -14.75 19.76
C LEU A 160 -12.06 -15.43 20.78
N ALA A 161 -12.58 -15.85 21.95
CA ALA A 161 -11.77 -16.40 23.05
C ALA A 161 -10.93 -17.63 22.66
N ASP A 162 -11.36 -18.40 21.66
CA ASP A 162 -10.63 -19.56 21.12
C ASP A 162 -9.59 -19.21 20.04
N VAL A 163 -9.44 -17.93 19.69
CA VAL A 163 -8.46 -17.40 18.73
C VAL A 163 -7.75 -16.18 19.33
N PRO A 164 -6.84 -16.37 20.31
CA PRO A 164 -6.25 -15.29 21.11
C PRO A 164 -5.61 -14.17 20.30
N ASP A 165 -4.89 -14.50 19.23
CA ASP A 165 -4.21 -13.50 18.37
C ASP A 165 -5.23 -12.56 17.70
N MET A 166 -6.37 -13.09 17.31
CA MET A 166 -7.44 -12.32 16.67
C MET A 166 -8.23 -11.51 17.71
N GLN A 167 -8.42 -12.06 18.91
CA GLN A 167 -9.05 -11.37 20.04
C GLN A 167 -8.21 -10.14 20.47
N GLU A 168 -6.89 -10.32 20.63
CA GLU A 168 -5.97 -9.23 20.96
C GLU A 168 -5.95 -8.13 19.89
N LEU A 169 -5.94 -8.51 18.62
CA LEU A 169 -5.99 -7.56 17.51
C LEU A 169 -7.33 -6.79 17.51
N TYR A 170 -8.45 -7.49 17.73
CA TYR A 170 -9.77 -6.86 17.81
C TYR A 170 -9.82 -5.83 18.93
N GLU A 171 -9.36 -6.18 20.14
CA GLU A 171 -9.31 -5.29 21.29
C GLU A 171 -8.46 -4.02 21.01
N LYS A 172 -7.29 -4.18 20.37
CA LYS A 172 -6.41 -3.05 20.04
C LYS A 172 -6.98 -2.08 19.00
N ILE A 173 -7.86 -2.56 18.14
CA ILE A 173 -8.45 -1.73 17.06
C ILE A 173 -9.78 -1.11 17.53
N SER A 174 -10.45 -1.72 18.47
CA SER A 174 -11.72 -1.24 19.04
C SER A 174 -11.50 -0.16 20.08
#